data_91080df8cdb1435f06f21cae637cef56
#
_entry.id   91080df8cdb1435f06f21cae637cef56
#
_cell.length_a   1.000
_cell.length_b   1.000
_cell.length_c   1.000
_cell.angle_alpha   90.00
_cell.angle_beta   90.00
_cell.angle_gamma   90.00
#
_symmetry.space_group_name_H-M   'P 1'
#
loop_
_entity.id
_entity.type
_entity.pdbx_description
1 polymer ?
#
loop_
_entity_poly.entity_id
_entity_poly.type
_entity_poly.pdbx_seq_one_letter_code
_entity_poly.pdbx_strand_id
1 'polypeptide(L)'
;MGERRWSMARVGALLAALVCTVVVAACGGSSGGGGKGKPATLKVGVIPIADVSPLYVGIKKGFFKAEKLTIQPRLAPGGAAIVASVVSGEDQIGFSNTTSLLIANSKNVPVKLISQGVLGAAKPTPTQAWDAVLVKKNSSIKTAKDLEGKTVSVNTLQNVGPLTINTALKNHGADYKKVKYAEVQFPDALGALNTGRVDAIWEVEPFVSLAKSQGDRVIFYPFEETAPHLTVATYFTTKQYASQNSDVVDRFVRAMNKSLDYAQSHPADVRKVVPTYTKIPPAAAQHMNLPQWQADLNRPTIEKQAALAKTYGFLTKSPDLNDLIRQQP
;
A
#
# COMPACT_ATOMS: atom_id res chain seq x y z
N MET A 1 20.88 78.37 -4.62
CA MET A 1 22.29 78.76 -4.92
C MET A 1 23.00 77.44 -5.19
N GLY A 2 23.49 77.11 -6.35
CA GLY A 2 23.62 77.74 -7.64
C GLY A 2 23.81 76.66 -8.67
N GLU A 3 23.23 76.92 -9.79
CA GLU A 3 23.36 76.20 -11.05
C GLU A 3 24.81 76.14 -11.50
N ARG A 4 25.14 75.07 -12.30
CA ARG A 4 25.76 75.32 -13.63
C ARG A 4 25.64 74.10 -14.53
N ARG A 5 25.03 74.41 -15.65
CA ARG A 5 24.91 73.68 -16.93
C ARG A 5 26.26 73.70 -17.68
N TRP A 6 26.25 72.98 -18.78
CA TRP A 6 27.07 72.97 -20.02
C TRP A 6 27.88 71.69 -20.21
N SER A 7 28.02 71.11 -21.44
CA SER A 7 27.41 71.26 -22.75
C SER A 7 27.91 70.07 -23.61
N MET A 8 27.18 69.82 -24.67
CA MET A 8 27.46 68.84 -25.76
C MET A 8 28.85 68.95 -26.37
N ALA A 9 29.36 67.82 -26.82
CA ALA A 9 30.08 67.78 -28.11
C ALA A 9 30.03 66.37 -28.73
N ARG A 10 29.70 66.40 -30.01
CA ARG A 10 29.49 65.31 -30.97
C ARG A 10 30.82 64.72 -31.47
N VAL A 11 30.64 63.65 -32.25
CA VAL A 11 31.53 63.05 -33.30
C VAL A 11 32.17 61.76 -32.78
N GLY A 12 31.96 60.64 -33.40
CA GLY A 12 32.02 60.13 -34.70
C GLY A 12 31.85 58.61 -34.73
N ALA A 13 31.25 58.15 -35.79
CA ALA A 13 30.98 56.78 -36.12
C ALA A 13 32.26 55.99 -36.44
N LEU A 14 32.25 54.71 -36.07
CA LEU A 14 32.90 53.64 -36.85
C LEU A 14 32.25 52.28 -36.51
N LEU A 15 31.73 51.64 -37.57
CA LEU A 15 31.18 50.30 -37.58
C LEU A 15 32.25 49.27 -37.22
N ALA A 16 31.92 48.37 -36.32
CA ALA A 16 32.50 47.04 -36.28
C ALA A 16 31.37 46.05 -35.89
N ALA A 17 30.86 45.38 -36.92
CA ALA A 17 29.88 44.29 -36.77
C ALA A 17 30.58 43.09 -36.16
N LEU A 18 30.32 42.83 -34.86
CA LEU A 18 30.71 41.58 -34.20
C LEU A 18 29.45 40.71 -34.07
N VAL A 19 29.36 39.72 -34.95
CA VAL A 19 28.32 38.69 -34.91
C VAL A 19 28.53 37.84 -33.67
N CYS A 20 27.83 38.13 -32.56
CA CYS A 20 27.70 37.27 -31.44
C CYS A 20 26.62 36.22 -31.76
N THR A 21 27.03 35.04 -32.20
CA THR A 21 26.19 33.85 -32.23
C THR A 21 25.85 33.45 -30.79
N VAL A 22 24.68 33.90 -30.34
CA VAL A 22 24.06 33.40 -29.09
C VAL A 22 23.62 31.97 -29.37
N VAL A 23 24.41 30.99 -28.91
CA VAL A 23 23.95 29.61 -28.75
C VAL A 23 22.94 29.60 -27.62
N VAL A 24 21.66 29.71 -27.99
CA VAL A 24 20.57 29.41 -27.07
C VAL A 24 20.61 27.91 -26.85
N ALA A 25 21.26 27.47 -25.75
CA ALA A 25 21.07 26.15 -25.19
C ALA A 25 19.62 26.08 -24.72
N ALA A 26 18.75 25.64 -25.62
CA ALA A 26 17.39 25.23 -25.24
C ALA A 26 17.52 24.08 -24.26
N CYS A 27 17.42 24.38 -22.96
CA CYS A 27 17.04 23.39 -21.97
C CYS A 27 15.60 22.95 -22.29
N GLY A 28 15.49 22.06 -23.29
CA GLY A 28 14.28 21.34 -23.57
C GLY A 28 13.98 20.48 -22.37
N GLY A 29 12.99 20.88 -21.55
CA GLY A 29 12.37 20.01 -20.59
C GLY A 29 11.92 18.74 -21.31
N SER A 30 12.63 17.65 -21.13
CA SER A 30 12.19 16.35 -21.59
C SER A 30 10.95 15.97 -20.80
N SER A 31 9.77 16.27 -21.37
CA SER A 31 8.57 15.51 -21.12
C SER A 31 8.89 14.05 -21.46
N GLY A 32 9.17 13.27 -20.42
CA GLY A 32 9.66 11.90 -20.54
C GLY A 32 8.61 10.94 -21.07
N GLY A 33 8.48 10.86 -22.37
CA GLY A 33 8.00 9.66 -23.04
C GLY A 33 9.04 8.56 -22.85
N GLY A 34 8.85 7.63 -21.92
CA GLY A 34 9.76 6.54 -21.62
C GLY A 34 9.96 5.66 -22.85
N GLY A 35 11.08 5.80 -23.54
CA GLY A 35 11.44 4.91 -24.63
C GLY A 35 11.55 3.47 -24.09
N LYS A 36 10.95 2.52 -24.84
CA LYS A 36 10.91 1.10 -24.45
C LYS A 36 12.29 0.62 -23.98
N GLY A 37 12.33 0.01 -22.79
CA GLY A 37 13.52 -0.62 -22.24
C GLY A 37 14.62 0.31 -21.69
N LYS A 38 14.38 1.62 -21.53
CA LYS A 38 15.31 2.53 -20.82
C LYS A 38 15.27 2.28 -19.31
N PRO A 39 16.43 2.39 -18.60
CA PRO A 39 16.44 2.32 -17.13
C PRO A 39 15.47 3.34 -16.51
N ALA A 40 14.75 2.92 -15.47
CA ALA A 40 13.85 3.79 -14.74
C ALA A 40 13.98 3.58 -13.22
N THR A 41 13.84 4.67 -12.46
CA THR A 41 13.75 4.62 -11.00
C THR A 41 12.31 4.86 -10.59
N LEU A 42 11.78 3.98 -9.73
CA LEU A 42 10.41 4.03 -9.22
C LEU A 42 10.43 4.19 -7.70
N LYS A 43 9.81 5.23 -7.20
CA LYS A 43 9.44 5.34 -5.80
C LYS A 43 8.16 4.54 -5.60
N VAL A 44 8.18 3.62 -4.64
CA VAL A 44 7.06 2.72 -4.37
C VAL A 44 6.61 2.89 -2.93
N GLY A 45 5.43 3.45 -2.73
CA GLY A 45 4.82 3.60 -1.41
C GLY A 45 4.40 2.24 -0.86
N VAL A 46 4.85 1.90 0.37
CA VAL A 46 4.56 0.61 1.04
C VAL A 46 4.32 0.80 2.53
N ILE A 47 3.60 -0.14 3.15
CA ILE A 47 3.42 -0.22 4.60
C ILE A 47 4.47 -1.20 5.16
N PRO A 48 5.08 -0.97 6.35
CA PRO A 48 6.08 -1.88 6.92
C PRO A 48 5.44 -3.13 7.57
N ILE A 49 4.87 -4.01 6.75
CA ILE A 49 4.18 -5.26 7.13
C ILE A 49 4.67 -6.42 6.27
N ALA A 50 4.36 -7.67 6.67
CA ALA A 50 4.83 -8.87 5.95
C ALA A 50 4.31 -8.96 4.50
N ASP A 51 3.18 -8.37 4.22
CA ASP A 51 2.47 -8.35 2.93
C ASP A 51 3.37 -7.96 1.76
N VAL A 52 4.24 -6.95 1.98
CA VAL A 52 5.11 -6.36 0.94
C VAL A 52 6.46 -7.05 0.82
N SER A 53 6.68 -8.14 1.55
CA SER A 53 7.96 -8.87 1.50
C SER A 53 8.37 -9.32 0.10
N PRO A 54 7.46 -9.70 -0.83
CA PRO A 54 7.85 -10.03 -2.20
C PRO A 54 8.58 -8.90 -2.93
N LEU A 55 8.18 -7.63 -2.71
CA LEU A 55 8.87 -6.47 -3.28
C LEU A 55 10.35 -6.43 -2.82
N TYR A 56 10.58 -6.57 -1.52
CA TYR A 56 11.93 -6.55 -0.95
C TYR A 56 12.77 -7.77 -1.36
N VAL A 57 12.14 -8.95 -1.44
CA VAL A 57 12.76 -10.16 -1.97
C VAL A 57 13.15 -9.95 -3.43
N GLY A 58 12.25 -9.43 -4.27
CA GLY A 58 12.51 -9.15 -5.68
C GLY A 58 13.62 -8.14 -5.90
N ILE A 59 13.69 -7.08 -5.07
CA ILE A 59 14.82 -6.14 -5.06
C ILE A 59 16.12 -6.87 -4.76
N LYS A 60 16.17 -7.66 -3.68
CA LYS A 60 17.35 -8.40 -3.23
C LYS A 60 17.81 -9.44 -4.25
N LYS A 61 16.88 -10.13 -4.92
CA LYS A 61 17.15 -11.13 -5.95
C LYS A 61 17.46 -10.53 -7.31
N GLY A 62 17.34 -9.22 -7.47
CA GLY A 62 17.65 -8.52 -8.72
C GLY A 62 16.56 -8.65 -9.80
N PHE A 63 15.34 -9.09 -9.48
CA PHE A 63 14.27 -9.26 -10.47
C PHE A 63 13.88 -7.93 -11.12
N PHE A 64 13.79 -6.85 -10.35
CA PHE A 64 13.57 -5.51 -10.87
C PHE A 64 14.77 -4.98 -11.68
N LYS A 65 16.00 -5.27 -11.24
CA LYS A 65 17.21 -4.88 -11.96
C LYS A 65 17.28 -5.55 -13.33
N ALA A 66 16.85 -6.81 -13.44
CA ALA A 66 16.77 -7.53 -14.73
C ALA A 66 15.81 -6.84 -15.71
N GLU A 67 14.77 -6.17 -15.22
CA GLU A 67 13.84 -5.35 -15.98
C GLU A 67 14.33 -3.88 -16.12
N LYS A 68 15.58 -3.58 -15.78
CA LYS A 68 16.16 -2.24 -15.78
C LYS A 68 15.40 -1.24 -14.91
N LEU A 69 14.83 -1.72 -13.80
CA LEU A 69 14.13 -0.91 -12.81
C LEU A 69 14.95 -0.81 -11.52
N THR A 70 15.07 0.40 -11.00
CA THR A 70 15.55 0.67 -9.64
C THR A 70 14.36 1.00 -8.76
N ILE A 71 14.10 0.18 -7.75
CA ILE A 71 12.96 0.38 -6.83
C ILE A 71 13.46 1.10 -5.58
N GLN A 72 12.76 2.14 -5.18
CA GLN A 72 12.96 2.91 -3.95
C GLN A 72 11.70 2.79 -3.08
N PRO A 73 11.63 1.82 -2.15
CA PRO A 73 10.49 1.71 -1.24
C PRO A 73 10.40 2.93 -0.32
N ARG A 74 9.19 3.46 -0.14
CA ARG A 74 8.88 4.56 0.78
C ARG A 74 7.84 4.10 1.79
N LEU A 75 8.19 4.16 3.07
CA LEU A 75 7.30 3.71 4.14
C LEU A 75 6.22 4.75 4.42
N ALA A 76 4.98 4.27 4.54
CA ALA A 76 3.81 5.06 4.88
C ALA A 76 2.95 4.34 5.93
N PRO A 77 2.13 5.07 6.71
CA PRO A 77 1.34 4.49 7.79
C PRO A 77 0.18 3.61 7.30
N GLY A 78 -0.31 3.81 6.09
CA GLY A 78 -1.46 3.06 5.57
C GLY A 78 -1.78 3.36 4.13
N GLY A 79 -2.67 2.55 3.55
CA GLY A 79 -3.01 2.61 2.13
C GLY A 79 -3.59 3.95 1.67
N ALA A 80 -4.38 4.63 2.50
CA ALA A 80 -4.94 5.94 2.16
C ALA A 80 -3.86 7.01 1.96
N ALA A 81 -2.82 7.03 2.81
CA ALA A 81 -1.67 7.93 2.67
C ALA A 81 -0.88 7.62 1.38
N ILE A 82 -0.73 6.33 1.05
CA ILE A 82 -0.07 5.90 -0.20
C ILE A 82 -0.90 6.32 -1.43
N VAL A 83 -2.24 6.22 -1.37
CA VAL A 83 -3.11 6.71 -2.45
C VAL A 83 -2.87 8.21 -2.69
N ALA A 84 -2.81 9.02 -1.64
CA ALA A 84 -2.53 10.45 -1.75
C ALA A 84 -1.15 10.72 -2.37
N SER A 85 -0.11 9.99 -1.95
CA SER A 85 1.26 10.13 -2.46
C SER A 85 1.37 9.75 -3.96
N VAL A 86 0.68 8.69 -4.39
CA VAL A 86 0.65 8.29 -5.80
C VAL A 86 -0.13 9.28 -6.66
N VAL A 87 -1.27 9.78 -6.17
CA VAL A 87 -2.09 10.75 -6.88
C VAL A 87 -1.38 12.10 -7.03
N SER A 88 -0.59 12.51 -6.04
CA SER A 88 0.23 13.73 -6.13
C SER A 88 1.48 13.56 -7.02
N GLY A 89 1.81 12.34 -7.43
CA GLY A 89 3.01 12.03 -8.23
C GLY A 89 4.31 11.91 -7.41
N GLU A 90 4.22 11.98 -6.09
CA GLU A 90 5.37 11.79 -5.20
C GLU A 90 5.91 10.36 -5.29
N ASP A 91 5.02 9.37 -5.31
CA ASP A 91 5.31 7.97 -5.63
C ASP A 91 4.75 7.60 -7.02
N GLN A 92 5.45 6.79 -7.78
CA GLN A 92 4.99 6.32 -9.09
C GLN A 92 4.06 5.13 -8.96
N ILE A 93 4.31 4.29 -7.96
CA ILE A 93 3.52 3.08 -7.66
C ILE A 93 3.26 3.05 -6.15
N GLY A 94 2.13 2.50 -5.76
CA GLY A 94 1.78 2.29 -4.37
C GLY A 94 1.27 0.89 -4.11
N PHE A 95 1.44 0.43 -2.87
CA PHE A 95 0.78 -0.74 -2.31
C PHE A 95 -0.36 -0.27 -1.41
N SER A 96 -1.57 -0.73 -1.66
CA SER A 96 -2.72 -0.38 -0.80
C SER A 96 -3.70 -1.54 -0.70
N ASN A 97 -4.42 -1.59 0.43
CA ASN A 97 -5.52 -2.53 0.55
C ASN A 97 -6.61 -2.25 -0.50
N THR A 98 -7.22 -3.32 -0.99
CA THR A 98 -8.20 -3.28 -2.06
C THR A 98 -9.40 -2.39 -1.72
N THR A 99 -9.90 -2.42 -0.49
CA THR A 99 -11.05 -1.61 -0.05
C THR A 99 -10.76 -0.11 -0.19
N SER A 100 -9.58 0.37 0.21
CA SER A 100 -9.20 1.79 0.03
C SER A 100 -9.15 2.19 -1.44
N LEU A 101 -8.71 1.30 -2.34
CA LEU A 101 -8.68 1.57 -3.78
C LEU A 101 -10.09 1.58 -4.40
N LEU A 102 -10.99 0.72 -3.92
CA LEU A 102 -12.41 0.74 -4.29
C LEU A 102 -13.06 2.07 -3.85
N ILE A 103 -12.78 2.54 -2.62
CA ILE A 103 -13.25 3.82 -2.11
C ILE A 103 -12.70 4.97 -2.96
N ALA A 104 -11.42 4.98 -3.27
CA ALA A 104 -10.79 5.99 -4.11
C ALA A 104 -11.44 6.05 -5.51
N ASN A 105 -11.61 4.88 -6.16
CA ASN A 105 -12.26 4.79 -7.47
C ASN A 105 -13.72 5.29 -7.41
N SER A 106 -14.48 4.91 -6.38
CA SER A 106 -15.88 5.35 -6.21
C SER A 106 -16.00 6.88 -6.06
N LYS A 107 -14.95 7.55 -5.61
CA LYS A 107 -14.81 9.01 -5.51
C LYS A 107 -14.19 9.64 -6.77
N ASN A 108 -14.07 8.88 -7.85
CA ASN A 108 -13.45 9.27 -9.13
C ASN A 108 -11.95 9.62 -9.02
N VAL A 109 -11.25 9.13 -7.99
CA VAL A 109 -9.79 9.23 -7.95
C VAL A 109 -9.21 8.33 -9.06
N PRO A 110 -8.34 8.84 -9.94
CA PRO A 110 -7.94 8.14 -11.16
C PRO A 110 -6.84 7.09 -10.90
N VAL A 111 -7.14 6.10 -10.07
CA VAL A 111 -6.24 4.98 -9.74
C VAL A 111 -6.47 3.78 -10.67
N LYS A 112 -5.43 2.96 -10.86
CA LYS A 112 -5.42 1.75 -11.67
C LYS A 112 -4.66 0.64 -10.94
N LEU A 113 -5.31 -0.48 -10.65
CA LEU A 113 -4.67 -1.68 -10.12
C LEU A 113 -3.82 -2.32 -11.21
N ILE A 114 -2.56 -2.59 -10.92
CA ILE A 114 -1.58 -3.06 -11.91
C ILE A 114 -1.00 -4.44 -11.60
N SER A 115 -0.97 -4.86 -10.35
CA SER A 115 -0.48 -6.19 -9.94
C SER A 115 -1.13 -6.63 -8.64
N GLN A 116 -1.20 -7.93 -8.44
CA GLN A 116 -1.54 -8.50 -7.14
C GLN A 116 -0.50 -8.06 -6.10
N GLY A 117 -0.95 -7.92 -4.87
CA GLY A 117 -0.08 -7.62 -3.72
C GLY A 117 -0.04 -8.79 -2.76
N VAL A 118 -1.20 -9.13 -2.18
CA VAL A 118 -1.28 -10.17 -1.14
C VAL A 118 -2.71 -10.73 -1.04
N LEU A 119 -2.80 -12.00 -0.67
CA LEU A 119 -4.04 -12.72 -0.44
C LEU A 119 -4.18 -13.15 1.03
N GLY A 120 -5.41 -13.18 1.53
CA GLY A 120 -5.77 -13.93 2.72
C GLY A 120 -5.51 -15.43 2.54
N ALA A 121 -5.40 -16.17 3.64
CA ALA A 121 -5.25 -17.61 3.59
C ALA A 121 -6.55 -18.30 3.14
N ALA A 122 -6.47 -19.61 2.89
CA ALA A 122 -7.64 -20.38 2.49
C ALA A 122 -8.66 -20.60 3.63
N LYS A 123 -8.17 -20.64 4.89
CA LYS A 123 -8.97 -20.98 6.07
C LYS A 123 -8.61 -20.13 7.28
N PRO A 124 -9.59 -19.78 8.13
CA PRO A 124 -9.39 -19.02 9.38
C PRO A 124 -8.81 -19.92 10.49
N THR A 125 -7.60 -20.43 10.31
CA THR A 125 -6.96 -21.32 11.29
C THR A 125 -5.72 -20.68 11.89
N PRO A 126 -5.35 -21.03 13.14
CA PRO A 126 -4.14 -20.51 13.80
C PRO A 126 -2.84 -20.75 13.04
N THR A 127 -2.81 -21.72 12.12
CA THR A 127 -1.62 -22.12 11.34
C THR A 127 -1.58 -21.54 9.93
N GLN A 128 -2.67 -20.92 9.48
CA GLN A 128 -2.77 -20.35 8.13
C GLN A 128 -3.05 -18.86 8.10
N ALA A 129 -3.98 -18.39 8.98
CA ALA A 129 -4.34 -16.98 9.03
C ALA A 129 -3.17 -16.13 9.49
N TRP A 130 -2.99 -14.99 8.84
CA TRP A 130 -1.89 -14.07 9.07
C TRP A 130 -2.37 -12.66 9.50
N ASP A 131 -3.68 -12.50 9.66
CA ASP A 131 -4.29 -11.37 10.36
C ASP A 131 -5.10 -11.89 11.56
N ALA A 132 -5.38 -11.05 12.53
CA ALA A 132 -6.23 -11.43 13.67
C ALA A 132 -6.77 -10.21 14.41
N VAL A 133 -7.94 -10.37 15.03
CA VAL A 133 -8.36 -9.54 16.17
C VAL A 133 -7.87 -10.20 17.45
N LEU A 134 -7.08 -9.45 18.25
CA LEU A 134 -6.44 -9.94 19.46
C LEU A 134 -6.86 -9.09 20.68
N VAL A 135 -6.81 -9.71 21.83
CA VAL A 135 -7.06 -9.12 23.15
C VAL A 135 -5.99 -9.54 24.15
N LYS A 136 -5.81 -8.78 25.23
CA LYS A 136 -4.88 -9.16 26.30
C LYS A 136 -5.18 -10.57 26.81
N LYS A 137 -4.12 -11.26 27.26
CA LYS A 137 -4.21 -12.60 27.87
C LYS A 137 -5.34 -12.73 28.88
N ASN A 138 -5.47 -11.76 29.78
CA ASN A 138 -6.42 -11.76 30.86
C ASN A 138 -7.71 -10.97 30.57
N SER A 139 -7.98 -10.61 29.31
CA SER A 139 -9.18 -9.90 28.92
C SER A 139 -10.43 -10.74 29.20
N SER A 140 -11.51 -10.08 29.64
CA SER A 140 -12.85 -10.69 29.80
C SER A 140 -13.50 -11.00 28.44
N ILE A 141 -13.04 -10.38 27.34
CA ILE A 141 -13.51 -10.63 25.99
C ILE A 141 -13.07 -12.04 25.58
N LYS A 142 -14.02 -12.92 25.27
CA LYS A 142 -13.78 -14.32 24.88
C LYS A 142 -14.28 -14.64 23.49
N THR A 143 -15.29 -13.93 23.03
CA THR A 143 -15.99 -14.15 21.77
C THR A 143 -16.11 -12.85 20.98
N ALA A 144 -16.45 -12.95 19.69
CA ALA A 144 -16.74 -11.79 18.84
C ALA A 144 -17.88 -10.92 19.43
N LYS A 145 -18.88 -11.53 20.07
CA LYS A 145 -20.01 -10.81 20.67
C LYS A 145 -19.60 -9.94 21.86
N ASP A 146 -18.56 -10.32 22.59
CA ASP A 146 -18.05 -9.52 23.73
C ASP A 146 -17.36 -8.22 23.26
N LEU A 147 -17.14 -8.04 21.97
CA LEU A 147 -16.63 -6.79 21.38
C LEU A 147 -17.72 -5.72 21.22
N GLU A 148 -19.01 -6.06 21.40
CA GLU A 148 -20.08 -5.05 21.41
C GLU A 148 -19.83 -4.00 22.52
N GLY A 149 -19.82 -2.72 22.15
CA GLY A 149 -19.52 -1.60 23.04
C GLY A 149 -18.02 -1.34 23.29
N LYS A 150 -17.13 -2.21 22.78
CA LYS A 150 -15.68 -2.13 22.93
C LYS A 150 -15.03 -1.32 21.81
N THR A 151 -13.78 -0.92 22.07
CA THR A 151 -12.94 -0.21 21.10
C THR A 151 -11.89 -1.14 20.52
N VAL A 152 -11.91 -1.32 19.19
CA VAL A 152 -10.94 -2.10 18.42
C VAL A 152 -10.03 -1.15 17.64
N SER A 153 -8.71 -1.30 17.76
CA SER A 153 -7.81 -0.53 16.92
C SER A 153 -7.72 -1.09 15.52
N VAL A 154 -7.61 -0.19 14.55
CA VAL A 154 -7.37 -0.46 13.13
C VAL A 154 -6.39 0.59 12.59
N ASN A 155 -5.60 0.25 11.57
CA ASN A 155 -4.61 1.19 11.04
C ASN A 155 -5.23 2.36 10.25
N THR A 156 -6.48 2.21 9.79
CA THR A 156 -7.26 3.24 9.08
C THR A 156 -8.75 2.94 9.22
N LEU A 157 -9.59 3.95 9.48
CA LEU A 157 -11.01 3.76 9.83
C LEU A 157 -11.89 3.22 8.69
N GLN A 158 -11.62 3.55 7.43
CA GLN A 158 -12.38 3.06 6.28
C GLN A 158 -11.47 2.29 5.34
N ASN A 159 -11.20 1.05 5.67
CA ASN A 159 -10.35 0.17 4.86
C ASN A 159 -10.74 -1.31 5.01
N VAL A 160 -9.87 -2.20 4.59
CA VAL A 160 -10.09 -3.65 4.65
C VAL A 160 -10.28 -4.16 6.09
N GLY A 161 -9.60 -3.57 7.10
CA GLY A 161 -9.72 -3.99 8.50
C GLY A 161 -11.15 -3.88 9.01
N PRO A 162 -11.74 -2.67 9.17
CA PRO A 162 -13.14 -2.53 9.57
C PRO A 162 -14.12 -3.29 8.68
N LEU A 163 -13.87 -3.39 7.37
CA LEU A 163 -14.74 -4.14 6.46
C LEU A 163 -14.80 -5.63 6.83
N THR A 164 -13.65 -6.25 7.03
CA THR A 164 -13.55 -7.68 7.32
C THR A 164 -13.93 -8.00 8.77
N ILE A 165 -13.58 -7.12 9.71
CA ILE A 165 -14.02 -7.24 11.12
C ILE A 165 -15.54 -7.17 11.20
N ASN A 166 -16.20 -6.21 10.53
CA ASN A 166 -17.67 -6.12 10.51
C ASN A 166 -18.30 -7.40 9.94
N THR A 167 -17.66 -8.00 8.93
CA THR A 167 -18.12 -9.24 8.32
C THR A 167 -17.98 -10.40 9.29
N ALA A 168 -16.84 -10.56 9.96
CA ALA A 168 -16.62 -11.60 10.94
C ALA A 168 -17.58 -11.45 12.15
N LEU A 169 -17.73 -10.23 12.68
CA LEU A 169 -18.69 -9.95 13.77
C LEU A 169 -20.11 -10.41 13.39
N LYS A 170 -20.57 -10.05 12.18
CA LYS A 170 -21.87 -10.46 11.67
C LYS A 170 -21.99 -11.99 11.54
N ASN A 171 -20.94 -12.66 11.05
CA ASN A 171 -20.91 -14.13 10.93
C ASN A 171 -21.02 -14.81 12.30
N HIS A 172 -20.47 -14.18 13.35
CA HIS A 172 -20.57 -14.64 14.75
C HIS A 172 -21.82 -14.15 15.49
N GLY A 173 -22.79 -13.52 14.81
CA GLY A 173 -24.03 -13.03 15.41
C GLY A 173 -23.89 -11.81 16.32
N ALA A 174 -22.79 -11.08 16.18
CA ALA A 174 -22.54 -9.82 16.89
C ALA A 174 -23.03 -8.61 16.08
N ASP A 175 -23.47 -7.57 16.77
CA ASP A 175 -23.85 -6.31 16.16
C ASP A 175 -22.61 -5.42 15.96
N TYR A 176 -22.05 -5.47 14.74
CA TYR A 176 -20.87 -4.68 14.38
C TYR A 176 -21.06 -3.17 14.57
N LYS A 177 -22.29 -2.66 14.55
CA LYS A 177 -22.59 -1.22 14.73
C LYS A 177 -22.30 -0.74 16.15
N LYS A 178 -22.23 -1.65 17.11
CA LYS A 178 -21.88 -1.35 18.50
C LYS A 178 -20.38 -1.33 18.75
N VAL A 179 -19.56 -1.84 17.85
CA VAL A 179 -18.10 -1.81 17.97
C VAL A 179 -17.57 -0.44 17.58
N LYS A 180 -16.68 0.09 18.40
CA LYS A 180 -15.99 1.37 18.13
C LYS A 180 -14.64 1.10 17.52
N TYR A 181 -14.26 1.87 16.50
CA TYR A 181 -12.94 1.80 15.91
C TYR A 181 -12.08 3.00 16.30
N ALA A 182 -10.83 2.73 16.68
CA ALA A 182 -9.80 3.75 16.91
C ALA A 182 -8.66 3.58 15.91
N GLU A 183 -8.23 4.67 15.27
CA GLU A 183 -7.11 4.62 14.35
C GLU A 183 -5.79 4.59 15.13
N VAL A 184 -5.05 3.49 15.01
CA VAL A 184 -3.73 3.27 15.61
C VAL A 184 -2.89 2.48 14.61
N GLN A 185 -1.69 2.96 14.33
CA GLN A 185 -0.78 2.29 13.40
C GLN A 185 -0.35 0.91 13.93
N PHE A 186 -0.12 -0.06 13.05
CA PHE A 186 0.26 -1.42 13.42
C PHE A 186 1.42 -1.50 14.43
N PRO A 187 2.54 -0.77 14.29
CA PRO A 187 3.62 -0.83 15.27
C PRO A 187 3.24 -0.32 16.67
N ASP A 188 2.21 0.51 16.77
CA ASP A 188 1.79 1.19 18.01
C ASP A 188 0.59 0.51 18.68
N ALA A 189 -0.12 -0.38 17.97
CA ALA A 189 -1.38 -0.93 18.45
C ALA A 189 -1.20 -1.84 19.67
N LEU A 190 -0.11 -2.62 19.71
CA LEU A 190 0.21 -3.44 20.88
C LEU A 190 0.45 -2.58 22.14
N GLY A 191 1.13 -1.44 21.99
CA GLY A 191 1.28 -0.46 23.07
C GLY A 191 -0.07 0.13 23.52
N ALA A 192 -0.97 0.42 22.59
CA ALA A 192 -2.31 0.90 22.89
C ALA A 192 -3.16 -0.16 23.63
N LEU A 193 -3.04 -1.43 23.23
CA LEU A 193 -3.66 -2.55 23.94
C LEU A 193 -3.11 -2.67 25.36
N ASN A 194 -1.79 -2.69 25.52
CA ASN A 194 -1.12 -2.86 26.83
C ASN A 194 -1.46 -1.75 27.82
N THR A 195 -1.62 -0.52 27.36
CA THR A 195 -2.03 0.61 28.22
C THR A 195 -3.53 0.69 28.47
N GLY A 196 -4.34 -0.14 27.81
CA GLY A 196 -5.81 -0.13 27.92
C GLY A 196 -6.48 1.05 27.17
N ARG A 197 -5.78 1.70 26.25
CA ARG A 197 -6.34 2.74 25.38
C ARG A 197 -7.36 2.15 24.41
N VAL A 198 -7.20 0.88 24.06
CA VAL A 198 -8.15 0.08 23.28
C VAL A 198 -8.39 -1.26 23.96
N ASP A 199 -9.56 -1.89 23.73
CA ASP A 199 -9.95 -3.17 24.32
C ASP A 199 -9.42 -4.36 23.51
N ALA A 200 -9.29 -4.18 22.19
CA ALA A 200 -8.77 -5.15 21.23
C ALA A 200 -7.98 -4.45 20.14
N ILE A 201 -7.13 -5.20 19.47
CA ILE A 201 -6.35 -4.74 18.30
C ILE A 201 -6.63 -5.65 17.11
N TRP A 202 -6.71 -5.07 15.92
CA TRP A 202 -6.60 -5.82 14.69
C TRP A 202 -5.21 -5.64 14.12
N GLU A 203 -4.53 -6.75 13.89
CA GLU A 203 -3.17 -6.81 13.43
C GLU A 203 -3.01 -7.72 12.22
N VAL A 204 -1.93 -7.48 11.47
CA VAL A 204 -1.41 -8.36 10.43
C VAL A 204 0.01 -8.80 10.80
N GLU A 205 0.55 -9.80 10.11
CA GLU A 205 1.94 -10.20 10.37
C GLU A 205 2.94 -9.10 9.95
N PRO A 206 3.98 -8.87 10.71
CA PRO A 206 4.52 -9.71 11.80
C PRO A 206 3.96 -9.37 13.20
N PHE A 207 3.03 -8.44 13.32
CA PHE A 207 2.53 -7.94 14.60
C PHE A 207 1.59 -8.92 15.31
N VAL A 208 0.88 -9.79 14.55
CA VAL A 208 0.10 -10.91 15.13
C VAL A 208 1.02 -11.83 15.93
N SER A 209 2.13 -12.25 15.34
CA SER A 209 3.11 -13.10 16.02
C SER A 209 3.76 -12.40 17.21
N LEU A 210 4.02 -11.09 17.10
CA LEU A 210 4.54 -10.30 18.22
C LEU A 210 3.56 -10.26 19.39
N ALA A 211 2.28 -9.97 19.15
CA ALA A 211 1.23 -9.96 20.18
C ALA A 211 1.07 -11.33 20.82
N LYS A 212 0.99 -12.40 20.02
CA LYS A 212 0.93 -13.79 20.52
C LYS A 212 2.12 -14.16 21.40
N SER A 213 3.33 -13.69 21.07
CA SER A 213 4.53 -13.94 21.88
C SER A 213 4.47 -13.30 23.27
N GLN A 214 3.66 -12.24 23.44
CA GLN A 214 3.37 -11.60 24.74
C GLN A 214 2.21 -12.26 25.48
N GLY A 215 1.59 -13.27 24.89
CA GLY A 215 0.50 -14.04 25.46
C GLY A 215 -0.90 -13.52 25.10
N ASP A 216 -1.01 -12.55 24.19
CA ASP A 216 -2.30 -12.06 23.71
C ASP A 216 -3.05 -13.15 22.97
N ARG A 217 -4.39 -13.11 23.04
CA ARG A 217 -5.27 -14.14 22.52
C ARG A 217 -6.01 -13.67 21.29
N VAL A 218 -6.05 -14.52 20.28
CA VAL A 218 -6.87 -14.32 19.08
C VAL A 218 -8.36 -14.56 19.43
N ILE A 219 -9.21 -13.71 18.90
CA ILE A 219 -10.68 -13.86 18.95
C ILE A 219 -11.20 -14.44 17.63
N PHE A 220 -10.78 -13.91 16.49
CA PHE A 220 -11.11 -14.42 15.15
C PHE A 220 -10.13 -13.88 14.09
N TYR A 221 -10.27 -14.39 12.86
CA TYR A 221 -9.41 -14.12 11.71
C TYR A 221 -10.22 -13.45 10.60
N PRO A 222 -10.26 -12.09 10.55
CA PRO A 222 -11.20 -11.36 9.70
C PRO A 222 -11.09 -11.63 8.20
N PHE A 223 -9.88 -11.76 7.66
CA PHE A 223 -9.70 -11.95 6.22
C PHE A 223 -10.31 -13.24 5.74
N GLU A 224 -9.95 -14.34 6.34
CA GLU A 224 -10.36 -15.68 5.95
C GLU A 224 -11.85 -15.92 6.21
N GLU A 225 -12.41 -15.31 7.27
CA GLU A 225 -13.83 -15.36 7.56
C GLU A 225 -14.67 -14.50 6.61
N THR A 226 -14.03 -13.56 5.91
CA THR A 226 -14.68 -12.78 4.85
C THR A 226 -14.72 -13.56 3.54
N ALA A 227 -13.59 -14.10 3.09
CA ALA A 227 -13.50 -14.97 1.93
C ALA A 227 -12.17 -15.73 1.90
N PRO A 228 -12.16 -17.02 1.48
CA PRO A 228 -10.92 -17.71 1.15
C PRO A 228 -10.16 -16.94 0.05
N HIS A 229 -8.85 -16.83 0.20
CA HIS A 229 -7.98 -16.13 -0.76
C HIS A 229 -8.47 -14.71 -1.10
N LEU A 230 -8.93 -13.99 -0.07
CA LEU A 230 -9.34 -12.59 -0.20
C LEU A 230 -8.20 -11.77 -0.82
N THR A 231 -8.43 -11.02 -1.89
CA THR A 231 -7.45 -10.04 -2.40
C THR A 231 -7.34 -8.88 -1.41
N VAL A 232 -6.46 -9.00 -0.43
CA VAL A 232 -6.33 -8.02 0.66
C VAL A 232 -5.76 -6.71 0.15
N ALA A 233 -4.70 -6.77 -0.66
CA ALA A 233 -4.05 -5.58 -1.19
C ALA A 233 -3.46 -5.81 -2.59
N THR A 234 -3.25 -4.72 -3.32
CA THR A 234 -2.73 -4.71 -4.68
C THR A 234 -1.71 -3.59 -4.86
N TYR A 235 -0.84 -3.73 -5.85
CA TYR A 235 -0.07 -2.61 -6.36
C TYR A 235 -0.90 -1.81 -7.35
N PHE A 236 -0.79 -0.49 -7.26
CA PHE A 236 -1.54 0.44 -8.09
C PHE A 236 -0.71 1.64 -8.50
N THR A 237 -1.20 2.35 -9.51
CA THR A 237 -0.67 3.65 -9.95
C THR A 237 -1.82 4.55 -10.40
N THR A 238 -1.54 5.76 -10.91
CA THR A 238 -2.59 6.56 -11.55
C THR A 238 -2.86 6.07 -12.97
N LYS A 239 -4.09 6.29 -13.47
CA LYS A 239 -4.45 6.01 -14.87
C LYS A 239 -3.53 6.74 -15.85
N GLN A 240 -3.20 8.00 -15.53
CA GLN A 240 -2.28 8.81 -16.33
C GLN A 240 -0.88 8.19 -16.38
N TYR A 241 -0.31 7.83 -15.24
CA TYR A 241 1.02 7.21 -15.21
C TYR A 241 1.03 5.89 -15.98
N ALA A 242 0.00 5.04 -15.78
CA ALA A 242 -0.12 3.76 -16.46
C ALA A 242 -0.21 3.90 -17.99
N SER A 243 -0.87 4.94 -18.51
CA SER A 243 -0.97 5.20 -19.95
C SER A 243 0.31 5.81 -20.55
N GLN A 244 0.91 6.78 -19.87
CA GLN A 244 2.11 7.47 -20.34
C GLN A 244 3.39 6.65 -20.22
N ASN A 245 3.43 5.69 -19.26
CA ASN A 245 4.60 4.88 -18.93
C ASN A 245 4.29 3.37 -18.98
N SER A 246 3.48 2.94 -19.96
CA SER A 246 2.99 1.55 -20.04
C SER A 246 4.12 0.53 -20.03
N ASP A 247 5.23 0.77 -20.75
CA ASP A 247 6.42 -0.10 -20.76
C ASP A 247 7.05 -0.24 -19.36
N VAL A 248 7.15 0.85 -18.61
CA VAL A 248 7.69 0.83 -17.24
C VAL A 248 6.77 0.03 -16.31
N VAL A 249 5.46 0.23 -16.44
CA VAL A 249 4.45 -0.50 -15.65
C VAL A 249 4.48 -1.99 -16.00
N ASP A 250 4.58 -2.37 -17.28
CA ASP A 250 4.68 -3.77 -17.71
C ASP A 250 5.91 -4.46 -17.14
N ARG A 251 7.06 -3.78 -17.17
CA ARG A 251 8.30 -4.27 -16.58
C ARG A 251 8.18 -4.44 -15.05
N PHE A 252 7.53 -3.48 -14.37
CA PHE A 252 7.26 -3.60 -12.94
C PHE A 252 6.37 -4.82 -12.66
N VAL A 253 5.30 -5.01 -13.42
CA VAL A 253 4.36 -6.14 -13.26
C VAL A 253 5.10 -7.47 -13.46
N ARG A 254 5.91 -7.63 -14.51
CA ARG A 254 6.69 -8.86 -14.72
C ARG A 254 7.63 -9.15 -13.56
N ALA A 255 8.38 -8.15 -13.10
CA ALA A 255 9.29 -8.31 -11.97
C ALA A 255 8.54 -8.62 -10.66
N MET A 256 7.38 -7.98 -10.47
CA MET A 256 6.55 -8.20 -9.28
C MET A 256 5.92 -9.60 -9.28
N ASN A 257 5.37 -10.05 -10.40
CA ASN A 257 4.82 -11.41 -10.53
C ASN A 257 5.89 -12.46 -10.22
N LYS A 258 7.10 -12.32 -10.78
CA LYS A 258 8.23 -13.18 -10.43
C LYS A 258 8.59 -13.11 -8.94
N SER A 259 8.46 -11.94 -8.32
CA SER A 259 8.73 -11.76 -6.89
C SER A 259 7.67 -12.43 -6.02
N LEU A 260 6.40 -12.37 -6.41
CA LEU A 260 5.28 -13.04 -5.72
C LEU A 260 5.45 -14.55 -5.76
N ASP A 261 5.69 -15.13 -6.95
CA ASP A 261 5.89 -16.57 -7.13
C ASP A 261 7.12 -17.08 -6.37
N TYR A 262 8.20 -16.30 -6.40
CA TYR A 262 9.40 -16.62 -5.64
C TYR A 262 9.14 -16.60 -4.12
N ALA A 263 8.50 -15.55 -3.61
CA ALA A 263 8.20 -15.43 -2.18
C ALA A 263 7.28 -16.55 -1.69
N GLN A 264 6.28 -16.94 -2.48
CA GLN A 264 5.37 -18.05 -2.17
C GLN A 264 6.12 -19.37 -2.00
N SER A 265 7.15 -19.62 -2.81
CA SER A 265 7.93 -20.87 -2.79
C SER A 265 9.16 -20.83 -1.89
N HIS A 266 9.56 -19.65 -1.37
CA HIS A 266 10.79 -19.48 -0.57
C HIS A 266 10.52 -18.78 0.78
N PRO A 267 9.77 -19.42 1.69
CA PRO A 267 9.37 -18.82 2.97
C PRO A 267 10.55 -18.39 3.85
N ALA A 268 11.68 -19.07 3.76
CA ALA A 268 12.88 -18.70 4.52
C ALA A 268 13.47 -17.35 4.10
N ASP A 269 13.43 -17.01 2.80
CA ASP A 269 13.89 -15.72 2.31
C ASP A 269 12.95 -14.59 2.71
N VAL A 270 11.63 -14.86 2.73
CA VAL A 270 10.61 -13.94 3.25
C VAL A 270 10.89 -13.62 4.73
N ARG A 271 11.06 -14.64 5.59
CA ARG A 271 11.32 -14.43 7.02
C ARG A 271 12.61 -13.66 7.29
N LYS A 272 13.63 -13.83 6.42
CA LYS A 272 14.89 -13.07 6.52
C LYS A 272 14.76 -11.62 6.11
N VAL A 273 13.86 -11.29 5.19
CA VAL A 273 13.75 -9.91 4.68
C VAL A 273 12.83 -9.04 5.55
N VAL A 274 11.77 -9.61 6.14
CA VAL A 274 10.77 -8.85 6.92
C VAL A 274 11.41 -7.98 8.03
N PRO A 275 12.34 -8.46 8.87
CA PRO A 275 12.96 -7.63 9.90
C PRO A 275 13.77 -6.45 9.35
N THR A 276 14.16 -6.46 8.08
CA THR A 276 14.99 -5.39 7.50
C THR A 276 14.23 -4.07 7.29
N TYR A 277 12.88 -4.10 7.31
CA TYR A 277 12.04 -2.91 7.09
C TYR A 277 10.89 -2.74 8.09
N THR A 278 10.62 -3.73 8.96
CA THR A 278 9.49 -3.68 9.93
C THR A 278 9.90 -3.34 11.36
N LYS A 279 11.19 -3.28 11.66
CA LYS A 279 11.75 -3.05 13.01
C LYS A 279 11.37 -4.11 14.07
N ILE A 280 10.88 -5.28 13.66
CA ILE A 280 10.62 -6.39 14.59
C ILE A 280 11.89 -7.18 14.88
N PRO A 281 11.97 -7.83 16.06
CA PRO A 281 13.08 -8.77 16.32
C PRO A 281 13.09 -9.92 15.29
N PRO A 282 14.26 -10.31 14.75
CA PRO A 282 14.34 -11.42 13.78
C PRO A 282 13.70 -12.72 14.29
N ALA A 283 13.77 -13.01 15.59
CA ALA A 283 13.14 -14.17 16.21
C ALA A 283 11.62 -14.20 16.03
N ALA A 284 10.94 -13.02 16.08
CA ALA A 284 9.50 -12.94 15.87
C ALA A 284 9.11 -13.33 14.43
N ALA A 285 9.94 -12.98 13.43
CA ALA A 285 9.68 -13.32 12.04
C ALA A 285 9.77 -14.82 11.74
N GLN A 286 10.49 -15.61 12.56
CA GLN A 286 10.68 -17.05 12.32
C GLN A 286 9.37 -17.84 12.49
N HIS A 287 8.46 -17.39 13.33
CA HIS A 287 7.24 -18.09 13.71
C HIS A 287 5.97 -17.50 13.11
N MET A 288 6.08 -16.39 12.34
CA MET A 288 4.91 -15.77 11.74
C MET A 288 4.26 -16.67 10.67
N ASN A 289 2.95 -16.65 10.58
CA ASN A 289 2.24 -17.19 9.43
C ASN A 289 2.52 -16.28 8.23
N LEU A 290 2.87 -16.89 7.11
CA LEU A 290 3.14 -16.08 5.92
C LEU A 290 1.85 -15.78 5.18
N PRO A 291 1.66 -14.53 4.71
CA PRO A 291 0.65 -14.21 3.72
C PRO A 291 0.77 -15.12 2.49
N GLN A 292 -0.27 -15.15 1.68
CA GLN A 292 -0.26 -15.87 0.42
C GLN A 292 -0.05 -14.92 -0.75
N TRP A 293 0.71 -15.36 -1.73
CA TRP A 293 1.05 -14.58 -2.91
C TRP A 293 0.84 -15.41 -4.18
N GLN A 294 0.32 -14.75 -5.20
CA GLN A 294 0.19 -15.26 -6.57
C GLN A 294 0.19 -14.07 -7.54
N ALA A 295 0.44 -14.30 -8.81
CA ALA A 295 0.44 -13.24 -9.82
C ALA A 295 -0.97 -12.75 -10.17
N ASP A 296 -1.93 -13.67 -10.23
CA ASP A 296 -3.29 -13.37 -10.71
C ASP A 296 -4.15 -12.68 -9.63
N LEU A 297 -4.91 -11.68 -10.04
CA LEU A 297 -5.93 -11.03 -9.21
C LEU A 297 -7.14 -11.94 -9.01
N ASN A 298 -7.55 -12.15 -7.78
CA ASN A 298 -8.79 -12.85 -7.47
C ASN A 298 -9.98 -11.88 -7.57
N ARG A 299 -10.41 -11.58 -8.80
CA ARG A 299 -11.48 -10.62 -9.09
C ARG A 299 -12.78 -10.88 -8.32
N PRO A 300 -13.29 -12.13 -8.18
CA PRO A 300 -14.49 -12.40 -7.38
C PRO A 300 -14.41 -11.87 -5.96
N THR A 301 -13.24 -11.91 -5.31
CA THR A 301 -13.08 -11.36 -3.96
C THR A 301 -13.01 -9.84 -3.92
N ILE A 302 -12.55 -9.19 -5.00
CA ILE A 302 -12.61 -7.73 -5.16
C ILE A 302 -14.08 -7.29 -5.30
N GLU A 303 -14.87 -7.99 -6.10
CA GLU A 303 -16.31 -7.77 -6.25
C GLU A 303 -17.05 -7.94 -4.93
N LYS A 304 -16.73 -8.99 -4.17
CA LYS A 304 -17.27 -9.21 -2.82
C LYS A 304 -16.94 -8.05 -1.88
N GLN A 305 -15.71 -7.57 -1.87
CA GLN A 305 -15.31 -6.41 -1.06
C GLN A 305 -16.09 -5.15 -1.44
N ALA A 306 -16.31 -4.90 -2.75
CA ALA A 306 -17.12 -3.77 -3.21
C ALA A 306 -18.56 -3.86 -2.70
N ALA A 307 -19.17 -5.04 -2.74
CA ALA A 307 -20.53 -5.28 -2.21
C ALA A 307 -20.59 -5.08 -0.69
N LEU A 308 -19.62 -5.61 0.07
CA LEU A 308 -19.53 -5.43 1.52
C LEU A 308 -19.28 -3.96 1.89
N ALA A 309 -18.39 -3.27 1.18
CA ALA A 309 -18.11 -1.85 1.40
C ALA A 309 -19.35 -0.98 1.18
N LYS A 310 -20.20 -1.33 0.22
CA LYS A 310 -21.51 -0.69 0.03
C LYS A 310 -22.46 -1.01 1.19
N THR A 311 -22.52 -2.27 1.63
CA THR A 311 -23.36 -2.70 2.76
C THR A 311 -23.00 -1.98 4.06
N TYR A 312 -21.70 -1.77 4.32
CA TYR A 312 -21.22 -1.09 5.52
C TYR A 312 -21.12 0.44 5.39
N GLY A 313 -21.59 1.00 4.28
CA GLY A 313 -21.63 2.46 4.07
C GLY A 313 -20.27 3.09 3.74
N PHE A 314 -19.26 2.30 3.35
CA PHE A 314 -17.96 2.84 2.91
C PHE A 314 -18.02 3.36 1.47
N LEU A 315 -18.95 2.85 0.68
CA LEU A 315 -19.20 3.27 -0.70
C LEU A 315 -20.61 3.84 -0.85
N THR A 316 -20.71 5.01 -1.46
CA THR A 316 -22.00 5.60 -1.88
C THR A 316 -22.45 5.11 -3.25
N LYS A 317 -21.50 4.82 -4.14
CA LYS A 317 -21.72 4.22 -5.47
C LYS A 317 -20.78 3.04 -5.70
N SER A 318 -21.19 2.11 -6.57
CA SER A 318 -20.34 0.98 -6.96
C SER A 318 -19.15 1.49 -7.78
N PRO A 319 -17.93 0.98 -7.52
CA PRO A 319 -16.76 1.27 -8.36
C PRO A 319 -16.89 0.59 -9.72
N ASP A 320 -16.29 1.18 -10.75
CA ASP A 320 -16.13 0.53 -12.05
C ASP A 320 -14.87 -0.34 -12.04
N LEU A 321 -15.06 -1.65 -11.84
CA LEU A 321 -13.94 -2.59 -11.76
C LEU A 321 -13.24 -2.81 -13.09
N ASN A 322 -13.92 -2.64 -14.23
CA ASN A 322 -13.29 -2.76 -15.54
C ASN A 322 -12.35 -1.57 -15.80
N ASP A 323 -12.77 -0.39 -15.35
CA ASP A 323 -11.92 0.79 -15.40
C ASP A 323 -10.81 0.73 -14.33
N LEU A 324 -11.08 0.19 -13.14
CA LEU A 324 -10.11 0.13 -12.04
C LEU A 324 -8.99 -0.89 -12.27
N ILE A 325 -9.31 -2.08 -12.78
CA ILE A 325 -8.35 -3.18 -12.96
C ILE A 325 -7.67 -3.05 -14.33
N ARG A 326 -6.34 -3.04 -14.34
CA ARG A 326 -5.58 -3.12 -15.59
C ARG A 326 -5.59 -4.55 -16.10
N GLN A 327 -5.86 -4.72 -17.38
CA GLN A 327 -5.61 -6.02 -18.02
C GLN A 327 -4.12 -6.34 -17.95
N GLN A 328 -3.80 -7.54 -17.54
CA GLN A 328 -2.41 -8.03 -17.50
C GLN A 328 -1.89 -8.16 -18.94
N PRO A 329 -0.61 -7.84 -19.21
CA PRO A 329 -0.01 -7.98 -20.52
C PRO A 329 0.09 -9.44 -20.95
#